data_e4549bcc2f9de16e128c291688cf454d
#
_entry.id   e4549bcc2f9de16e128c291688cf454d
#
_cell.length_a   1.000
_cell.length_b   1.000
_cell.length_c   1.000
_cell.angle_alpha   90.00
_cell.angle_beta   90.00
_cell.angle_gamma   90.00
#
_symmetry.space_group_name_H-M   'P 1'
#
loop_
_entity.id
_entity.type
_entity.pdbx_description
1 polymer ?
#
loop_
_entity_poly.entity_id
_entity_poly.type
_entity_poly.pdbx_seq_one_letter_code
_entity_poly.pdbx_strand_id
1 'polypeptide(L)'
;MNTVEFIKRYGWEEAKSTVNFFSGIFHKLDENENVIFTFQIDDLKQLVDAWELVHNFGGLKRAKRILKKAYTQFNTMVSVVWNDKPFQCTIEQLEQAIELVESVK
;
A
#
# COMPACT_ATOMS: atom_id res chain seq x y z
N MET A 1 2.15 9.34 12.79
CA MET A 1 2.87 8.19 12.27
C MET A 1 3.74 8.62 11.10
N ASN A 2 5.04 8.35 11.22
CA ASN A 2 6.01 8.87 10.26
C ASN A 2 6.00 8.18 8.88
N THR A 3 5.44 6.96 8.80
CA THR A 3 5.40 6.21 7.54
C THR A 3 4.54 6.89 6.47
N VAL A 4 3.38 7.41 6.86
CA VAL A 4 2.50 8.13 5.93
C VAL A 4 3.19 9.37 5.39
N GLU A 5 3.84 10.14 6.25
CA GLU A 5 4.55 11.34 5.83
C GLU A 5 5.76 11.02 4.97
N PHE A 6 6.45 9.92 5.26
CA PHE A 6 7.56 9.45 4.45
C PHE A 6 7.11 9.18 3.01
N ILE A 7 5.99 8.47 2.85
CA ILE A 7 5.45 8.17 1.51
C ILE A 7 4.99 9.45 0.80
N LYS A 8 4.34 10.37 1.51
CA LYS A 8 3.91 11.65 0.94
C LYS A 8 5.08 12.47 0.43
N ARG A 9 6.20 12.40 1.12
CA ARG A 9 7.40 13.19 0.80
C ARG A 9 8.24 12.54 -0.29
N TYR A 10 8.45 11.22 -0.23
CA TYR A 10 9.38 10.51 -1.12
C TYR A 10 8.69 9.63 -2.17
N GLY A 11 7.41 9.35 -2.01
CA GLY A 11 6.64 8.54 -2.96
C GLY A 11 6.66 7.04 -2.67
N TRP A 12 5.79 6.33 -3.36
CA TRP A 12 5.61 4.88 -3.18
C TRP A 12 6.81 4.07 -3.66
N GLU A 13 7.46 4.50 -4.75
CA GLU A 13 8.64 3.80 -5.28
C GLU A 13 9.80 3.80 -4.29
N GLU A 14 10.04 4.95 -3.66
CA GLU A 14 11.05 5.04 -2.61
C GLU A 14 10.68 4.20 -1.40
N ALA A 15 9.41 4.19 -1.01
CA ALA A 15 8.92 3.37 0.10
C ALA A 15 9.15 1.89 -0.18
N LYS A 16 8.82 1.43 -1.39
CA LYS A 16 9.03 0.05 -1.81
C LYS A 16 10.51 -0.33 -1.76
N SER A 17 11.37 0.54 -2.26
CA SER A 17 12.82 0.33 -2.24
C SER A 17 13.32 0.22 -0.80
N THR A 18 12.86 1.10 0.08
CA THR A 18 13.24 1.10 1.49
C THR A 18 12.86 -0.21 2.17
N VAL A 19 11.64 -0.71 1.93
CA VAL A 19 11.17 -1.98 2.48
C VAL A 19 12.03 -3.16 1.98
N ASN A 20 12.47 -3.11 0.72
CA ASN A 20 13.26 -4.18 0.14
C ASN A 20 14.70 -4.24 0.66
N PHE A 21 15.26 -3.10 1.07
CA PHE A 21 16.66 -3.03 1.48
C PHE A 21 16.90 -2.97 2.98
N PHE A 22 15.90 -2.65 3.78
CA PHE A 22 16.06 -2.46 5.22
C PHE A 22 15.10 -3.36 6.00
N SER A 23 15.45 -3.64 7.26
CA SER A 23 14.60 -4.36 8.20
C SER A 23 14.75 -3.76 9.60
N GLY A 24 13.79 -4.04 10.47
CA GLY A 24 13.80 -3.52 11.83
C GLY A 24 13.40 -2.06 11.91
N ILE A 25 14.14 -1.28 12.67
CA ILE A 25 13.87 0.15 12.84
C ILE A 25 14.69 0.93 11.82
N PHE A 26 14.01 1.82 11.08
CA PHE A 26 14.62 2.64 10.05
C PHE A 26 14.71 4.08 10.50
N HIS A 27 15.87 4.69 10.25
CA HIS A 27 16.10 6.12 10.50
C HIS A 27 16.51 6.78 9.19
N LYS A 28 15.80 7.84 8.82
CA LYS A 28 16.19 8.68 7.70
C LYS A 28 16.87 9.92 8.24
N LEU A 29 18.05 10.23 7.72
CA LEU A 29 18.84 11.38 8.14
C LEU A 29 18.80 12.47 7.07
N ASP A 30 18.89 13.71 7.50
CA ASP A 30 19.10 14.83 6.58
C ASP A 30 20.59 14.98 6.26
N GLU A 31 20.94 16.00 5.47
CA GLU A 31 22.33 16.27 5.07
C GLU A 31 23.24 16.66 6.24
N ASN A 32 22.66 17.05 7.38
CA ASN A 32 23.39 17.40 8.60
C ASN A 32 23.41 16.24 9.61
N GLU A 33 23.00 15.04 9.16
CA GLU A 33 22.93 13.82 9.98
C GLU A 33 21.92 13.90 11.12
N ASN A 34 20.91 14.77 11.01
CA ASN A 34 19.78 14.82 11.93
C ASN A 34 18.73 13.80 11.52
N VAL A 35 18.17 13.07 12.47
CA VAL A 35 17.11 12.10 12.21
C VAL A 35 15.82 12.87 11.92
N ILE A 36 15.26 12.68 10.72
CA ILE A 36 14.02 13.32 10.31
C ILE A 36 12.84 12.35 10.25
N PHE A 37 13.09 11.04 10.13
CA PHE A 37 12.07 10.00 10.18
C PHE A 37 12.59 8.82 10.98
N THR A 38 11.73 8.26 11.82
CA THR A 38 12.00 7.01 12.54
C THR A 38 10.73 6.18 12.52
N PHE A 39 10.81 4.94 12.03
CA PHE A 39 9.67 4.03 12.01
C PHE A 39 10.17 2.59 11.88
N GLN A 40 9.28 1.66 12.15
CA GLN A 40 9.56 0.25 11.88
C GLN A 40 9.27 -0.07 10.42
N ILE A 41 10.17 -0.83 9.80
CA ILE A 41 10.00 -1.23 8.39
C ILE A 41 8.70 -2.01 8.19
N ASP A 42 8.29 -2.82 9.16
CA ASP A 42 7.03 -3.57 9.06
C ASP A 42 5.82 -2.65 8.89
N ASP A 43 5.82 -1.49 9.53
CA ASP A 43 4.74 -0.51 9.39
C ASP A 43 4.70 0.07 7.97
N LEU A 44 5.87 0.37 7.42
CA LEU A 44 5.97 0.84 6.03
C LEU A 44 5.58 -0.27 5.05
N LYS A 45 5.97 -1.50 5.34
CA LYS A 45 5.64 -2.65 4.50
C LYS A 45 4.14 -2.85 4.36
N GLN A 46 3.38 -2.67 5.44
CA GLN A 46 1.92 -2.78 5.38
C GLN A 46 1.32 -1.80 4.37
N LEU A 47 1.81 -0.56 4.35
CA LEU A 47 1.35 0.44 3.40
C LEU A 47 1.76 0.10 1.96
N VAL A 48 3.00 -0.36 1.78
CA VAL A 48 3.51 -0.76 0.45
C VAL A 48 2.73 -1.96 -0.08
N ASP A 49 2.48 -2.96 0.76
CA ASP A 49 1.71 -4.14 0.36
C ASP A 49 0.28 -3.75 -0.04
N ALA A 50 -0.34 -2.84 0.71
CA ALA A 50 -1.67 -2.32 0.38
C ALA A 50 -1.66 -1.59 -0.96
N TRP A 51 -0.67 -0.77 -1.21
CA TRP A 51 -0.52 -0.06 -2.48
C TRP A 51 -0.35 -1.02 -3.66
N GLU A 52 0.48 -2.05 -3.49
CA GLU A 52 0.69 -3.06 -4.53
C GLU A 52 -0.60 -3.83 -4.82
N LEU A 53 -1.36 -4.20 -3.79
CA LEU A 53 -2.63 -4.89 -3.96
C LEU A 53 -3.61 -4.03 -4.76
N VAL A 54 -3.77 -2.76 -4.38
CA VAL A 54 -4.63 -1.82 -5.10
C VAL A 54 -4.16 -1.66 -6.55
N HIS A 55 -2.84 -1.55 -6.75
CA HIS A 55 -2.26 -1.41 -8.08
C HIS A 55 -2.54 -2.64 -8.95
N ASN A 56 -2.49 -3.85 -8.36
CA ASN A 56 -2.79 -5.10 -9.08
C ASN A 56 -4.26 -5.16 -9.53
N PHE A 57 -5.15 -4.44 -8.87
CA PHE A 57 -6.55 -4.31 -9.28
C PHE A 57 -6.77 -3.14 -10.25
N GLY A 58 -5.71 -2.53 -10.75
CA GLY A 58 -5.80 -1.49 -11.77
C GLY A 58 -5.80 -0.07 -11.22
N GLY A 59 -5.41 0.11 -9.96
CA GLY A 59 -5.37 1.41 -9.31
C GLY A 59 -6.56 1.65 -8.38
N LEU A 60 -6.51 2.74 -7.63
CA LEU A 60 -7.48 3.02 -6.57
C LEU A 60 -8.91 3.13 -7.10
N LYS A 61 -9.10 3.86 -8.18
CA LYS A 61 -10.43 4.09 -8.75
C LYS A 61 -11.06 2.78 -9.22
N ARG A 62 -10.29 1.93 -9.89
CA ARG A 62 -10.77 0.64 -10.37
C ARG A 62 -11.01 -0.32 -9.21
N ALA A 63 -10.11 -0.33 -8.23
CA ALA A 63 -10.26 -1.17 -7.04
C ALA A 63 -11.55 -0.84 -6.28
N LYS A 64 -11.88 0.44 -6.12
CA LYS A 64 -13.13 0.86 -5.50
C LYS A 64 -14.35 0.39 -6.28
N ARG A 65 -14.29 0.46 -7.61
CA ARG A 65 -15.37 0.01 -8.48
C ARG A 65 -15.58 -1.50 -8.35
N ILE A 66 -14.50 -2.25 -8.34
CA ILE A 66 -14.55 -3.71 -8.18
C ILE A 66 -15.13 -4.09 -6.81
N LEU A 67 -14.71 -3.39 -5.76
CA LEU A 67 -15.22 -3.62 -4.41
C LEU A 67 -16.73 -3.37 -4.33
N LYS A 68 -17.18 -2.25 -4.90
CA LYS A 68 -18.61 -1.91 -4.92
C LYS A 68 -19.44 -2.99 -5.65
N LYS A 69 -18.92 -3.48 -6.78
CA LYS A 69 -19.56 -4.52 -7.54
C LYS A 69 -19.64 -5.83 -6.76
N ALA A 70 -18.58 -6.17 -6.04
CA ALA A 70 -18.54 -7.37 -5.21
C ALA A 70 -19.58 -7.31 -4.08
N TYR A 71 -19.76 -6.17 -3.45
CA TYR A 71 -20.78 -5.97 -2.43
C TYR A 71 -22.19 -6.16 -3.01
N THR A 72 -22.43 -5.63 -4.21
CA THR A 72 -23.73 -5.78 -4.89
C THR A 72 -24.04 -7.24 -5.19
N GLN A 73 -23.05 -8.05 -5.47
CA GLN A 73 -23.19 -9.46 -5.81
C GLN A 73 -23.04 -10.39 -4.61
N PHE A 74 -22.87 -9.84 -3.40
CA PHE A 74 -22.67 -10.61 -2.16
C PHE A 74 -21.50 -11.59 -2.23
N ASN A 75 -20.46 -11.24 -2.99
CA ASN A 75 -19.25 -12.05 -3.08
C ASN A 75 -18.37 -11.83 -1.85
N THR A 76 -17.64 -12.89 -1.44
CA THR A 76 -16.66 -12.80 -0.34
C THR A 76 -15.24 -12.64 -0.86
N MET A 77 -15.03 -12.98 -2.13
CA MET A 77 -13.72 -12.88 -2.79
C MET A 77 -13.85 -12.04 -4.05
N VAL A 78 -12.78 -11.34 -4.37
CA VAL A 78 -12.68 -10.61 -5.64
C VAL A 78 -11.45 -11.08 -6.39
N SER A 79 -11.58 -11.16 -7.71
CA SER A 79 -10.46 -11.52 -8.57
C SER A 79 -10.49 -10.66 -9.83
N VAL A 80 -9.32 -10.46 -10.39
CA VAL A 80 -9.16 -9.71 -11.63
C VAL A 80 -7.99 -10.29 -12.40
N VAL A 81 -8.07 -10.26 -13.74
CA VAL A 81 -6.94 -10.58 -14.59
C VAL A 81 -6.34 -9.27 -15.07
N TRP A 82 -5.07 -9.08 -14.78
CA TRP A 82 -4.33 -7.87 -15.14
C TRP A 82 -2.97 -8.29 -15.67
N ASN A 83 -2.64 -7.86 -16.89
CA ASN A 83 -1.40 -8.26 -17.57
C ASN A 83 -1.25 -9.79 -17.64
N ASP A 84 -2.33 -10.49 -17.97
CA ASP A 84 -2.41 -11.96 -18.09
C ASP A 84 -2.11 -12.71 -16.78
N LYS A 85 -2.15 -12.00 -15.63
CA LYS A 85 -1.97 -12.61 -14.32
C LYS A 85 -3.26 -12.49 -13.51
N PRO A 86 -3.74 -13.58 -12.91
CA PRO A 86 -4.89 -13.51 -12.03
C PRO A 86 -4.46 -13.01 -10.64
N PHE A 87 -5.22 -12.08 -10.09
CA PHE A 87 -5.06 -11.62 -8.71
C PHE A 87 -6.39 -11.82 -8.00
N GLN A 88 -6.33 -12.32 -6.78
CA GLN A 88 -7.53 -12.50 -5.98
C GLN A 88 -7.24 -12.22 -4.51
N CYS A 89 -8.25 -11.73 -3.81
CA CYS A 89 -8.18 -11.49 -2.38
C CYS A 89 -9.59 -11.49 -1.81
N THR A 90 -9.72 -11.48 -0.48
CA THR A 90 -11.01 -11.30 0.15
C THR A 90 -11.46 -9.85 0.01
N ILE A 91 -12.78 -9.62 0.13
CA ILE A 91 -13.33 -8.26 0.13
C ILE A 91 -12.71 -7.45 1.27
N GLU A 92 -12.52 -8.05 2.43
CA GLU A 92 -11.92 -7.37 3.59
C GLU A 92 -10.48 -6.92 3.30
N GLN A 93 -9.69 -7.76 2.65
CA GLN A 93 -8.31 -7.42 2.29
C GLN A 93 -8.27 -6.23 1.33
N LEU A 94 -9.14 -6.22 0.33
CA LEU A 94 -9.19 -5.12 -0.63
C LEU A 94 -9.68 -3.83 0.03
N GLU A 95 -10.69 -3.93 0.88
CA GLU A 95 -11.22 -2.79 1.62
C GLU A 95 -10.15 -2.15 2.50
N GLN A 96 -9.43 -2.96 3.27
CA GLN A 96 -8.34 -2.48 4.13
C GLN A 96 -7.22 -1.84 3.31
N ALA A 97 -6.86 -2.46 2.18
CA ALA A 97 -5.83 -1.91 1.31
C ALA A 97 -6.22 -0.55 0.75
N ILE A 98 -7.47 -0.38 0.33
CA ILE A 98 -7.97 0.89 -0.17
C ILE A 98 -7.92 1.96 0.93
N GLU A 99 -8.34 1.62 2.14
CA GLU A 99 -8.29 2.55 3.27
C GLU A 99 -6.86 3.01 3.58
N LEU A 100 -5.91 2.08 3.58
CA LEU A 100 -4.51 2.40 3.85
C LEU A 100 -3.92 3.31 2.76
N VAL A 101 -4.21 3.01 1.49
CA VAL A 101 -3.72 3.84 0.38
C VAL A 101 -4.34 5.24 0.45
N GLU A 102 -5.62 5.33 0.76
CA GLU A 102 -6.30 6.63 0.88
C GLU A 102 -5.77 7.45 2.05
N SER A 103 -5.31 6.81 3.11
CA SER A 103 -4.75 7.52 4.28
C SER A 103 -3.46 8.27 3.95
N VAL A 104 -2.80 7.91 2.84
CA VAL A 104 -1.55 8.54 2.41
C VAL A 104 -1.77 9.74 1.49
N LYS A 105 -2.96 9.95 1.02
CA LYS A 105 -3.27 11.06 0.11
C LYS A 105 -3.38 12.40 0.81
#